data_ec706b6c3560d08ff287fbcd1be1f699
#
_entry.id   ec706b6c3560d08ff287fbcd1be1f699
#
_cell.length_a   1.000
_cell.length_b   1.000
_cell.length_c   1.000
_cell.angle_alpha   90.00
_cell.angle_beta   90.00
_cell.angle_gamma   90.00
#
_symmetry.space_group_name_H-M   'P 1'
#
loop_
_entity.id
_entity.type
_entity.pdbx_description
1 polymer ?
#
loop_
_entity_poly.entity_id
_entity_poly.type
_entity_poly.pdbx_seq_one_letter_code
_entity_poly.pdbx_strand_id
1 'polypeptide(L)'
;MTPPKTVFRPDSVTKLANTLCVSILTILLSSTTLLSQELPQNGQIINGTGSIAHNGTDMSITQNSLDLDIDWNSFSIGAQNTVTFKQPSATSTALNRVTGTQTSAIHGKMTANGRVVLINPNGVMFGAGAQVNVGSLVTSTLGLSKSGSTYRFEGDSAAAIA
;
A
#
# COMPACT_ATOMS: atom_id res chain seq x y z
N MET A 1 -0.54 53.51 -66.13
CA MET A 1 0.28 52.65 -65.25
C MET A 1 -0.53 52.41 -63.99
N THR A 2 -1.16 51.25 -63.88
CA THR A 2 -1.96 50.85 -62.72
C THR A 2 -1.08 49.96 -61.83
N PRO A 3 -1.04 50.19 -60.49
CA PRO A 3 -0.22 49.40 -59.60
C PRO A 3 -0.88 48.01 -59.38
N PRO A 4 -0.11 46.97 -59.08
CA PRO A 4 -0.64 45.61 -58.89
C PRO A 4 -1.38 45.49 -57.56
N LYS A 5 -2.55 44.83 -57.60
CA LYS A 5 -3.33 44.48 -56.42
C LYS A 5 -2.67 43.28 -55.71
N THR A 6 -2.23 43.51 -54.46
CA THR A 6 -1.77 42.47 -53.58
C THR A 6 -2.98 41.69 -53.08
N VAL A 7 -3.11 40.42 -53.45
CA VAL A 7 -4.14 39.50 -52.93
C VAL A 7 -3.63 38.94 -51.60
N PHE A 8 -4.27 39.30 -50.54
CA PHE A 8 -4.04 38.75 -49.21
C PHE A 8 -4.78 37.40 -49.11
N ARG A 9 -4.03 36.29 -48.92
CA ARG A 9 -4.60 34.98 -48.70
C ARG A 9 -4.75 34.72 -47.18
N PRO A 10 -5.96 34.47 -46.66
CA PRO A 10 -6.18 34.28 -45.22
C PRO A 10 -5.95 32.85 -44.69
N ASP A 11 -5.33 31.94 -45.47
CA ASP A 11 -5.38 30.52 -45.19
C ASP A 11 -4.28 30.00 -44.23
N SER A 12 -3.32 30.86 -43.87
CA SER A 12 -2.19 30.42 -43.01
C SER A 12 -2.41 30.60 -41.51
N VAL A 13 -3.31 31.48 -41.09
CA VAL A 13 -3.52 31.81 -39.66
C VAL A 13 -4.45 30.80 -39.00
N THR A 14 -5.45 30.29 -39.69
CA THR A 14 -6.43 29.34 -39.20
C THR A 14 -5.88 27.93 -38.93
N LYS A 15 -4.85 27.50 -39.72
CA LYS A 15 -4.22 26.19 -39.51
C LYS A 15 -3.32 26.15 -38.26
N LEU A 16 -2.66 27.24 -37.92
CA LEU A 16 -1.82 27.29 -36.69
C LEU A 16 -2.65 27.26 -35.42
N ALA A 17 -3.81 27.93 -35.41
CA ALA A 17 -4.69 27.97 -34.23
C ALA A 17 -5.31 26.61 -33.92
N ASN A 18 -5.69 25.82 -34.93
CA ASN A 18 -6.27 24.48 -34.72
C ASN A 18 -5.21 23.46 -34.27
N THR A 19 -3.97 23.57 -34.72
CA THR A 19 -2.91 22.63 -34.31
C THR A 19 -2.49 22.85 -32.84
N LEU A 20 -2.48 24.11 -32.38
CA LEU A 20 -2.18 24.43 -30.98
C LEU A 20 -3.31 24.02 -30.01
N CYS A 21 -4.58 24.15 -30.44
CA CYS A 21 -5.73 23.75 -29.61
C CYS A 21 -5.81 22.23 -29.38
N VAL A 22 -5.50 21.43 -30.40
CA VAL A 22 -5.50 19.96 -30.30
C VAL A 22 -4.33 19.47 -29.43
N SER A 23 -3.17 20.13 -29.48
CA SER A 23 -2.00 19.76 -28.66
C SER A 23 -2.20 20.07 -27.16
N ILE A 24 -2.97 21.10 -26.82
CA ILE A 24 -3.24 21.47 -25.41
C ILE A 24 -4.31 20.53 -24.81
N LEU A 25 -5.27 20.07 -25.61
CA LEU A 25 -6.32 19.17 -25.15
C LEU A 25 -5.84 17.74 -24.86
N THR A 26 -4.74 17.30 -25.49
CA THR A 26 -4.16 15.98 -25.23
C THR A 26 -3.29 15.92 -23.97
N ILE A 27 -2.85 17.05 -23.45
CA ILE A 27 -2.02 17.11 -22.23
C ILE A 27 -2.89 17.12 -20.94
N LEU A 28 -4.17 17.48 -21.02
CA LEU A 28 -5.05 17.56 -19.85
C LEU A 28 -5.72 16.22 -19.47
N LEU A 29 -5.51 15.14 -20.22
CA LEU A 29 -6.18 13.85 -19.94
C LEU A 29 -5.29 12.80 -19.29
N SER A 30 -4.10 13.18 -18.80
CA SER A 30 -3.15 12.23 -18.17
C SER A 30 -3.07 12.36 -16.66
N SER A 31 -4.05 12.99 -16.01
CA SER A 31 -4.18 12.90 -14.55
C SER A 31 -5.04 11.69 -14.18
N THR A 32 -4.70 10.49 -14.66
CA THR A 32 -5.10 9.30 -13.94
C THR A 32 -4.34 9.35 -12.62
N THR A 33 -5.00 9.80 -11.57
CA THR A 33 -4.60 9.43 -10.22
C THR A 33 -4.53 7.92 -10.21
N LEU A 34 -3.34 7.38 -10.33
CA LEU A 34 -3.07 6.02 -9.90
C LEU A 34 -3.48 6.00 -8.44
N LEU A 35 -4.72 5.56 -8.17
CA LEU A 35 -5.08 5.09 -6.85
C LEU A 35 -4.08 3.98 -6.58
N SER A 36 -3.06 4.30 -5.81
CA SER A 36 -2.04 3.35 -5.40
C SER A 36 -2.76 2.16 -4.79
N GLN A 37 -2.70 1.02 -5.46
CA GLN A 37 -3.08 -0.25 -4.87
C GLN A 37 -2.05 -0.49 -3.77
N GLU A 38 -2.35 -0.02 -2.56
CA GLU A 38 -1.46 -0.19 -1.44
C GLU A 38 -1.66 -1.57 -0.84
N LEU A 39 -0.74 -2.46 -1.15
CA LEU A 39 -0.53 -3.73 -0.45
C LEU A 39 0.82 -3.68 0.27
N PRO A 40 1.01 -4.48 1.33
CA PRO A 40 2.30 -4.63 1.97
C PRO A 40 3.43 -4.94 0.98
N GLN A 41 4.59 -4.30 1.13
CA GLN A 41 5.69 -4.36 0.16
C GLN A 41 6.92 -5.05 0.73
N ASN A 42 7.58 -5.84 -0.15
CA ASN A 42 8.87 -6.46 0.12
C ASN A 42 8.89 -7.33 1.40
N GLY A 43 7.83 -8.13 1.59
CA GLY A 43 7.74 -9.06 2.71
C GLY A 43 8.80 -10.16 2.63
N GLN A 44 9.57 -10.30 3.70
CA GLN A 44 10.57 -11.35 3.86
C GLN A 44 10.25 -12.18 5.09
N ILE A 45 10.06 -13.48 4.92
CA ILE A 45 9.88 -14.41 6.02
C ILE A 45 11.24 -14.61 6.70
N ILE A 46 11.34 -14.19 7.95
CA ILE A 46 12.58 -14.26 8.73
C ILE A 46 12.57 -15.40 9.76
N ASN A 47 11.38 -15.89 10.11
CA ASN A 47 11.21 -17.05 10.99
C ASN A 47 9.93 -17.79 10.64
N GLY A 48 9.92 -19.10 10.82
CA GLY A 48 8.80 -19.95 10.44
C GLY A 48 8.81 -20.36 8.96
N THR A 49 7.69 -20.92 8.51
CA THR A 49 7.53 -21.39 7.12
C THR A 49 6.19 -20.91 6.58
N GLY A 50 6.20 -20.45 5.33
CA GLY A 50 5.01 -19.94 4.67
C GLY A 50 5.31 -19.38 3.29
N SER A 51 4.33 -18.72 2.69
CA SER A 51 4.46 -18.03 1.40
C SER A 51 3.64 -16.77 1.35
N ILE A 52 4.07 -15.81 0.54
CA ILE A 52 3.37 -14.57 0.26
C ILE A 52 3.05 -14.56 -1.23
N ALA A 53 1.78 -14.39 -1.57
CA ALA A 53 1.30 -14.36 -2.94
C ALA A 53 0.45 -13.13 -3.20
N HIS A 54 0.62 -12.51 -4.37
CA HIS A 54 -0.17 -11.37 -4.84
C HIS A 54 -1.06 -11.80 -6.00
N ASN A 55 -2.30 -11.33 -6.00
CA ASN A 55 -3.24 -11.53 -7.09
C ASN A 55 -4.10 -10.25 -7.25
N GLY A 56 -3.63 -9.34 -8.09
CA GLY A 56 -4.29 -8.05 -8.31
C GLY A 56 -4.37 -7.22 -7.02
N THR A 57 -5.59 -6.99 -6.53
CA THR A 57 -5.87 -6.24 -5.29
C THR A 57 -5.71 -7.07 -4.02
N ASP A 58 -5.48 -8.37 -4.15
CA ASP A 58 -5.45 -9.29 -3.03
C ASP A 58 -4.04 -9.80 -2.74
N MET A 59 -3.71 -9.88 -1.46
CA MET A 59 -2.52 -10.55 -0.96
C MET A 59 -2.92 -11.72 -0.07
N SER A 60 -2.32 -12.88 -0.29
CA SER A 60 -2.50 -14.05 0.56
C SER A 60 -1.18 -14.45 1.19
N ILE A 61 -1.15 -14.50 2.52
CA ILE A 61 -0.04 -14.98 3.33
C ILE A 61 -0.43 -16.34 3.88
N THR A 62 0.19 -17.38 3.34
CA THR A 62 -0.04 -18.76 3.81
C THR A 62 1.04 -19.11 4.81
N GLN A 63 0.66 -19.39 6.04
CA GLN A 63 1.54 -19.80 7.14
C GLN A 63 1.44 -21.32 7.32
N ASN A 64 2.59 -22.00 7.41
CA ASN A 64 2.65 -23.45 7.59
C ASN A 64 3.21 -23.86 8.97
N SER A 65 3.78 -22.91 9.72
CA SER A 65 4.28 -23.09 11.10
C SER A 65 3.34 -22.41 12.11
N LEU A 66 3.47 -22.72 13.40
CA LEU A 66 2.67 -22.05 14.45
C LEU A 66 3.01 -20.57 14.57
N ASP A 67 4.29 -20.22 14.42
CA ASP A 67 4.77 -18.84 14.40
C ASP A 67 5.35 -18.53 13.03
N LEU A 68 5.05 -17.33 12.51
CA LEU A 68 5.58 -16.80 11.27
C LEU A 68 5.98 -15.34 11.51
N ASP A 69 7.26 -15.02 11.38
CA ASP A 69 7.74 -13.64 11.51
C ASP A 69 8.11 -13.12 10.11
N ILE A 70 7.54 -11.96 9.74
CA ILE A 70 7.75 -11.32 8.43
C ILE A 70 8.21 -9.89 8.64
N ASP A 71 9.31 -9.53 7.99
CA ASP A 71 9.76 -8.15 7.86
C ASP A 71 9.23 -7.55 6.56
N TRP A 72 8.69 -6.34 6.65
CA TRP A 72 8.11 -5.59 5.55
C TRP A 72 8.82 -4.25 5.38
N ASN A 73 9.01 -3.80 4.15
CA ASN A 73 9.41 -2.43 3.91
C ASN A 73 8.27 -1.45 4.26
N SER A 74 7.04 -1.79 3.89
CA SER A 74 5.83 -1.06 4.28
C SER A 74 4.67 -2.03 4.44
N PHE A 75 3.71 -1.69 5.32
CA PHE A 75 2.50 -2.49 5.53
C PHE A 75 1.29 -1.57 5.55
N SER A 76 0.71 -1.35 4.38
CA SER A 76 -0.56 -0.62 4.21
C SER A 76 -1.54 -1.47 3.42
N ILE A 77 -2.84 -1.22 3.60
CA ILE A 77 -3.92 -1.90 2.87
C ILE A 77 -4.85 -0.82 2.34
N GLY A 78 -4.81 -0.58 1.04
CA GLY A 78 -5.67 0.39 0.36
C GLY A 78 -7.15 -0.03 0.41
N ALA A 79 -8.06 0.92 0.23
CA ALA A 79 -9.50 0.73 0.41
C ALA A 79 -10.12 -0.40 -0.44
N GLN A 80 -9.51 -0.70 -1.59
CA GLN A 80 -9.96 -1.77 -2.50
C GLN A 80 -9.13 -3.06 -2.35
N ASN A 81 -8.23 -3.11 -1.37
CA ASN A 81 -7.29 -4.20 -1.21
C ASN A 81 -7.67 -5.12 -0.04
N THR A 82 -7.30 -6.40 -0.19
CA THR A 82 -7.48 -7.39 0.86
C THR A 82 -6.15 -8.08 1.19
N VAL A 83 -5.86 -8.21 2.47
CA VAL A 83 -4.77 -9.05 2.98
C VAL A 83 -5.37 -10.19 3.78
N THR A 84 -5.07 -11.43 3.39
CA THR A 84 -5.58 -12.65 4.03
C THR A 84 -4.44 -13.49 4.58
N PHE A 85 -4.47 -13.75 5.88
CA PHE A 85 -3.59 -14.71 6.55
C PHE A 85 -4.31 -16.06 6.66
N LYS A 86 -3.74 -17.08 6.04
CA LYS A 86 -4.17 -18.47 6.14
C LYS A 86 -3.22 -19.19 7.08
N GLN A 87 -3.67 -19.45 8.31
CA GLN A 87 -2.84 -19.95 9.39
C GLN A 87 -3.26 -21.41 9.75
N PRO A 88 -2.33 -22.24 10.26
CA PRO A 88 -2.62 -23.63 10.62
C PRO A 88 -3.69 -23.79 11.69
N SER A 89 -3.77 -22.82 12.63
CA SER A 89 -4.73 -22.87 13.74
C SER A 89 -5.10 -21.48 14.24
N ALA A 90 -6.14 -21.42 15.07
CA ALA A 90 -6.55 -20.17 15.74
C ALA A 90 -5.51 -19.65 16.77
N THR A 91 -4.58 -20.50 17.20
CA THR A 91 -3.50 -20.12 18.13
C THR A 91 -2.21 -19.75 17.40
N SER A 92 -2.14 -19.94 16.08
CA SER A 92 -0.99 -19.55 15.27
C SER A 92 -0.83 -18.04 15.25
N THR A 93 0.42 -17.56 15.24
CA THR A 93 0.76 -16.15 15.29
C THR A 93 1.54 -15.73 14.05
N ALA A 94 1.05 -14.71 13.34
CA ALA A 94 1.78 -14.03 12.28
C ALA A 94 2.27 -12.67 12.81
N LEU A 95 3.57 -12.54 13.01
CA LEU A 95 4.23 -11.29 13.38
C LEU A 95 4.65 -10.55 12.12
N ASN A 96 4.16 -9.34 11.96
CA ASN A 96 4.47 -8.46 10.84
C ASN A 96 5.18 -7.22 11.38
N ARG A 97 6.46 -7.06 11.03
CA ARG A 97 7.26 -5.92 11.47
C ARG A 97 7.62 -5.04 10.27
N VAL A 98 7.29 -3.76 10.36
CA VAL A 98 7.70 -2.77 9.36
C VAL A 98 9.09 -2.26 9.71
N THR A 99 10.00 -2.38 8.75
CA THR A 99 11.41 -1.96 8.86
C THR A 99 11.70 -0.68 8.08
N GLY A 100 10.78 -0.25 7.20
CA GLY A 100 10.88 1.04 6.50
C GLY A 100 10.37 2.20 7.34
N THR A 101 10.20 3.36 6.69
CA THR A 101 9.92 4.63 7.38
C THR A 101 8.48 5.13 7.23
N GLN A 102 7.63 4.36 6.54
CA GLN A 102 6.25 4.76 6.28
C GLN A 102 5.31 4.29 7.39
N THR A 103 4.35 5.13 7.76
CA THR A 103 3.21 4.75 8.62
C THR A 103 2.38 3.68 7.93
N SER A 104 1.84 2.74 8.68
CA SER A 104 0.87 1.76 8.17
C SER A 104 -0.53 2.37 8.11
N ALA A 105 -1.12 2.45 6.92
CA ALA A 105 -2.48 2.94 6.71
C ALA A 105 -3.37 1.76 6.28
N ILE A 106 -4.31 1.39 7.12
CA ILE A 106 -5.25 0.29 6.89
C ILE A 106 -6.60 0.90 6.53
N HIS A 107 -6.93 0.93 5.24
CA HIS A 107 -8.21 1.40 4.71
C HIS A 107 -9.06 0.26 4.15
N GLY A 108 -8.43 -0.85 3.79
CA GLY A 108 -9.06 -2.01 3.19
C GLY A 108 -9.35 -3.13 4.18
N LYS A 109 -9.28 -4.36 3.69
CA LYS A 109 -9.70 -5.55 4.44
C LYS A 109 -8.49 -6.36 4.90
N MET A 110 -8.46 -6.72 6.17
CA MET A 110 -7.52 -7.69 6.75
C MET A 110 -8.29 -8.85 7.37
N THR A 111 -7.95 -10.08 6.99
CA THR A 111 -8.58 -11.29 7.51
C THR A 111 -7.53 -12.29 7.97
N ALA A 112 -7.82 -12.99 9.08
CA ALA A 112 -6.98 -14.06 9.58
C ALA A 112 -7.82 -15.06 10.41
N ASN A 113 -7.49 -16.33 10.34
CA ASN A 113 -8.11 -17.33 11.21
C ASN A 113 -7.39 -17.52 12.56
N GLY A 114 -6.24 -16.87 12.77
CA GLY A 114 -5.44 -16.88 13.99
C GLY A 114 -5.08 -15.47 14.46
N ARG A 115 -3.91 -15.34 15.05
CA ARG A 115 -3.41 -14.09 15.65
C ARG A 115 -2.53 -13.32 14.67
N VAL A 116 -2.76 -12.02 14.58
CA VAL A 116 -1.92 -11.09 13.80
C VAL A 116 -1.30 -10.07 14.75
N VAL A 117 0.00 -9.89 14.65
CA VAL A 117 0.75 -8.84 15.34
C VAL A 117 1.32 -7.91 14.27
N LEU A 118 1.04 -6.62 14.35
CA LEU A 118 1.57 -5.59 13.45
C LEU A 118 2.39 -4.58 14.26
N ILE A 119 3.66 -4.48 13.93
CA ILE A 119 4.59 -3.55 14.57
C ILE A 119 5.08 -2.56 13.55
N ASN A 120 4.83 -1.28 13.79
CA ASN A 120 5.37 -0.20 12.99
C ASN A 120 5.77 0.99 13.86
N PRO A 121 7.08 1.22 14.07
CA PRO A 121 7.56 2.37 14.85
C PRO A 121 7.14 3.74 14.29
N ASN A 122 6.71 3.80 13.03
CA ASN A 122 6.28 5.05 12.40
C ASN A 122 4.77 5.31 12.54
N GLY A 123 4.04 4.44 13.22
CA GLY A 123 2.60 4.57 13.45
C GLY A 123 1.75 3.56 12.68
N VAL A 124 0.53 3.35 13.18
CA VAL A 124 -0.50 2.54 12.54
C VAL A 124 -1.81 3.31 12.59
N MET A 125 -2.48 3.45 11.45
CA MET A 125 -3.77 4.13 11.32
C MET A 125 -4.79 3.17 10.70
N PHE A 126 -5.97 3.13 11.29
CA PHE A 126 -7.14 2.43 10.74
C PHE A 126 -8.13 3.47 10.20
N GLY A 127 -8.31 3.47 8.88
CA GLY A 127 -9.25 4.38 8.22
C GLY A 127 -10.72 3.99 8.47
N ALA A 128 -11.65 4.91 8.24
CA ALA A 128 -13.08 4.72 8.49
C ALA A 128 -13.71 3.55 7.71
N GLY A 129 -13.09 3.11 6.60
CA GLY A 129 -13.53 1.96 5.78
C GLY A 129 -12.82 0.64 6.13
N ALA A 130 -11.89 0.64 7.09
CA ALA A 130 -11.10 -0.54 7.44
C ALA A 130 -11.99 -1.67 7.97
N GLN A 131 -11.76 -2.88 7.45
CA GLN A 131 -12.44 -4.09 7.89
C GLN A 131 -11.40 -5.07 8.42
N VAL A 132 -11.35 -5.25 9.72
CA VAL A 132 -10.41 -6.18 10.37
C VAL A 132 -11.19 -7.33 10.98
N ASN A 133 -11.03 -8.52 10.39
CA ASN A 133 -11.64 -9.77 10.85
C ASN A 133 -10.56 -10.81 11.08
N VAL A 134 -10.02 -10.82 12.28
CA VAL A 134 -8.91 -11.68 12.70
C VAL A 134 -9.22 -12.33 14.05
N GLY A 135 -8.62 -13.47 14.34
CA GLY A 135 -8.81 -14.14 15.62
C GLY A 135 -8.33 -13.30 16.81
N SER A 136 -7.22 -12.58 16.62
CA SER A 136 -6.69 -11.58 17.57
C SER A 136 -5.79 -10.60 16.83
N LEU A 137 -5.86 -9.31 17.18
CA LEU A 137 -4.97 -8.29 16.67
C LEU A 137 -4.20 -7.62 17.81
N VAL A 138 -2.90 -7.52 17.63
CA VAL A 138 -2.03 -6.67 18.44
C VAL A 138 -1.32 -5.69 17.50
N THR A 139 -1.43 -4.40 17.79
CA THR A 139 -0.65 -3.36 17.08
C THR A 139 0.24 -2.64 18.07
N SER A 140 1.47 -2.34 17.65
CA SER A 140 2.44 -1.61 18.48
C SER A 140 3.28 -0.68 17.63
N THR A 141 3.59 0.48 18.20
CA THR A 141 4.59 1.42 17.68
C THR A 141 5.94 1.26 18.36
N LEU A 142 6.02 0.43 19.40
CA LEU A 142 7.29 0.08 20.05
C LEU A 142 8.04 -0.97 19.23
N GLY A 143 9.36 -0.93 19.28
CA GLY A 143 10.18 -2.00 18.74
C GLY A 143 9.90 -3.34 19.44
N LEU A 144 10.24 -4.43 18.77
CA LEU A 144 10.12 -5.77 19.34
C LEU A 144 11.46 -6.44 19.38
N SER A 145 11.87 -6.89 20.55
CA SER A 145 12.99 -7.82 20.74
C SER A 145 12.46 -9.22 21.06
N LYS A 146 13.16 -10.24 20.57
CA LYS A 146 12.85 -11.65 20.81
C LYS A 146 14.02 -12.30 21.56
N SER A 147 13.73 -12.91 22.68
CA SER A 147 14.70 -13.74 23.43
C SER A 147 14.10 -15.11 23.66
N GLY A 148 14.60 -16.11 22.92
CA GLY A 148 13.99 -17.44 22.89
C GLY A 148 12.55 -17.39 22.35
N SER A 149 11.58 -17.85 23.12
CA SER A 149 10.15 -17.79 22.79
C SER A 149 9.43 -16.56 23.35
N THR A 150 10.16 -15.65 24.01
CA THR A 150 9.57 -14.46 24.64
C THR A 150 9.74 -13.24 23.76
N TYR A 151 8.64 -12.54 23.51
CA TYR A 151 8.62 -11.24 22.83
C TYR A 151 8.56 -10.13 23.87
N ARG A 152 9.38 -9.09 23.71
CA ARG A 152 9.37 -7.91 24.54
C ARG A 152 9.24 -6.66 23.66
N PHE A 153 8.27 -5.81 23.98
CA PHE A 153 8.13 -4.50 23.36
C PHE A 153 9.10 -3.54 24.04
N GLU A 154 9.95 -2.90 23.26
CA GLU A 154 11.02 -2.02 23.75
C GLU A 154 11.10 -0.75 22.91
N GLY A 155 11.50 0.35 23.55
CA GLY A 155 11.74 1.64 22.92
C GLY A 155 10.71 2.71 23.30
N ASP A 156 11.04 3.93 22.93
CA ASP A 156 10.18 5.10 23.06
C ASP A 156 9.67 5.45 21.67
N SER A 157 8.36 5.36 21.45
CA SER A 157 7.74 5.79 20.20
C SER A 157 6.82 6.97 20.45
N ALA A 158 7.03 8.06 19.73
CA ALA A 158 6.10 9.19 19.68
C ALA A 158 4.98 8.97 18.63
N ALA A 159 5.03 7.87 17.88
CA ALA A 159 4.06 7.54 16.85
C ALA A 159 2.73 7.04 17.47
N ALA A 160 1.63 7.35 16.82
CA ALA A 160 0.30 7.01 17.28
C ALA A 160 -0.23 5.72 16.64
N ILE A 161 -1.15 5.07 17.35
CA ILE A 161 -2.12 4.12 16.80
C ILE A 161 -3.46 4.88 16.79
N ALA A 162 -4.01 5.09 15.58
CA ALA A 162 -5.23 5.88 15.37
C ALA A 162 -6.30 5.11 14.59
#